data_303cfbc96eb6b3771e2e28c5c19b5dea
#
_entry.id   303cfbc96eb6b3771e2e28c5c19b5dea
#
_cell.length_a   1.000
_cell.length_b   1.000
_cell.length_c   1.000
_cell.angle_alpha   90.00
_cell.angle_beta   90.00
_cell.angle_gamma   90.00
#
_symmetry.space_group_name_H-M   'P 1'
#
loop_
_entity.id
_entity.type
_entity.pdbx_description
1 polymer ?
#
loop_
_entity_poly.entity_id
_entity_poly.type
_entity_poly.pdbx_seq_one_letter_code
_entity_poly.pdbx_strand_id
1 'polypeptide(L)'
;MKRFKKVSLKLLVAASVLYAVACGYLYFQQENLIFHPDKLKVNSKFKFNIPFKEFKLVTSDKEALSALLFKCTLSRRSNKLIFFLHGNSGNLKELGKTAEFYTQLGYDFFAMDYRGFGKSTGKITSEEQFFSDIELVYKEMKKAYSEKDISIFGFSVGTGPAAMLASKNNPSRLVLFAPYFSMTDMALARYKIIPSFLLKYKFETNKYIAKTKAPITIFHGINDQTIPFHSSTRLSKILTSKDEFVPLKNQGHSGFEKNKKFISKINELLLSFKP
;
A
#
# COMPACT_ATOMS: atom_id res chain seq x y z
N MET A 1 16.91 53.05 15.84
CA MET A 1 15.74 52.18 16.08
C MET A 1 14.80 52.02 14.87
N LYS A 2 14.26 53.07 14.25
CA LYS A 2 13.30 52.96 13.10
C LYS A 2 13.87 52.21 11.86
N ARG A 3 15.18 52.37 11.55
CA ARG A 3 15.85 51.73 10.40
C ARG A 3 16.04 50.23 10.63
N PHE A 4 16.40 49.80 11.83
CA PHE A 4 16.48 48.37 12.22
C PHE A 4 15.14 47.65 12.14
N LYS A 5 14.05 48.30 12.64
CA LYS A 5 12.69 47.76 12.54
C LYS A 5 12.21 47.55 11.09
N LYS A 6 12.58 48.47 10.17
CA LYS A 6 12.25 48.34 8.74
C LYS A 6 13.04 47.23 8.05
N VAL A 7 14.31 47.00 8.40
CA VAL A 7 15.12 45.92 7.87
C VAL A 7 14.62 44.58 8.38
N SER A 8 14.35 44.45 9.66
CA SER A 8 13.81 43.20 10.24
C SER A 8 12.41 42.86 9.68
N LEU A 9 11.56 43.85 9.40
CA LEU A 9 10.25 43.61 8.77
C LEU A 9 10.42 43.10 7.32
N LYS A 10 11.35 43.70 6.55
CA LYS A 10 11.62 43.21 5.17
C LYS A 10 12.14 41.78 5.16
N LEU A 11 13.04 41.40 6.08
CA LEU A 11 13.54 40.05 6.21
C LEU A 11 12.44 39.06 6.61
N LEU A 12 11.55 39.44 7.51
CA LEU A 12 10.41 38.64 7.92
C LEU A 12 9.46 38.38 6.74
N VAL A 13 9.13 39.41 5.97
CA VAL A 13 8.28 39.30 4.77
C VAL A 13 8.95 38.38 3.73
N ALA A 14 10.24 38.57 3.47
CA ALA A 14 10.97 37.72 2.54
C ALA A 14 10.99 36.24 2.98
N ALA A 15 11.21 35.97 4.28
CA ALA A 15 11.15 34.61 4.83
C ALA A 15 9.76 34.00 4.73
N SER A 16 8.70 34.78 4.99
CA SER A 16 7.31 34.33 4.87
C SER A 16 6.95 34.00 3.42
N VAL A 17 7.38 34.81 2.44
CA VAL A 17 7.17 34.55 1.02
C VAL A 17 7.90 33.26 0.59
N LEU A 18 9.17 33.13 0.99
CA LEU A 18 9.95 31.91 0.68
C LEU A 18 9.31 30.66 1.28
N TYR A 19 8.84 30.74 2.51
CA TYR A 19 8.12 29.65 3.15
C TYR A 19 6.81 29.28 2.42
N ALA A 20 6.02 30.28 2.03
CA ALA A 20 4.80 30.05 1.25
C ALA A 20 5.10 29.41 -0.12
N VAL A 21 6.16 29.85 -0.80
CA VAL A 21 6.62 29.26 -2.07
C VAL A 21 7.05 27.78 -1.86
N ALA A 22 7.82 27.50 -0.80
CA ALA A 22 8.22 26.13 -0.46
C ALA A 22 7.03 25.23 -0.15
N CYS A 23 6.07 25.71 0.61
CA CYS A 23 4.80 25.01 0.90
C CYS A 23 4.00 24.76 -0.39
N GLY A 24 3.88 25.76 -1.26
CA GLY A 24 3.23 25.62 -2.57
C GLY A 24 3.93 24.57 -3.44
N TYR A 25 5.25 24.63 -3.56
CA TYR A 25 6.02 23.64 -4.29
C TYR A 25 5.76 22.21 -3.77
N LEU A 26 5.87 22.00 -2.47
CA LEU A 26 5.61 20.69 -1.86
C LEU A 26 4.17 20.23 -2.07
N TYR A 27 3.19 21.13 -2.02
CA TYR A 27 1.80 20.81 -2.30
C TYR A 27 1.59 20.25 -3.72
N PHE A 28 2.22 20.85 -4.73
CA PHE A 28 2.10 20.40 -6.12
C PHE A 28 3.01 19.22 -6.48
N GLN A 29 4.00 18.89 -5.63
CA GLN A 29 4.92 17.78 -5.88
C GLN A 29 4.61 16.51 -5.07
N GLN A 30 3.53 16.48 -4.28
CA GLN A 30 3.24 15.35 -3.39
C GLN A 30 3.14 14.02 -4.14
N GLU A 31 2.49 14.01 -5.30
CA GLU A 31 2.35 12.81 -6.13
C GLU A 31 3.72 12.25 -6.55
N ASN A 32 4.62 13.12 -6.99
CA ASN A 32 5.98 12.75 -7.40
C ASN A 32 6.87 12.32 -6.21
N LEU A 33 6.58 12.83 -5.01
CA LEU A 33 7.31 12.45 -3.80
C LEU A 33 6.84 11.11 -3.22
N ILE A 34 5.58 10.78 -3.41
CA ILE A 34 4.96 9.56 -2.87
C ILE A 34 5.03 8.42 -3.87
N PHE A 35 4.71 8.66 -5.15
CA PHE A 35 4.53 7.63 -6.17
C PHE A 35 5.64 7.72 -7.23
N HIS A 36 6.28 6.59 -7.47
CA HIS A 36 7.37 6.45 -8.45
C HIS A 36 7.01 5.38 -9.48
N PRO A 37 6.03 5.66 -10.37
CA PRO A 37 5.55 4.68 -11.32
C PRO A 37 6.60 4.30 -12.35
N ASP A 38 6.80 3.00 -12.57
CA ASP A 38 7.51 2.48 -13.73
C ASP A 38 6.48 2.10 -14.80
N LYS A 39 6.44 2.90 -15.88
CA LYS A 39 5.44 2.78 -16.94
C LYS A 39 5.83 1.71 -17.96
N LEU A 40 4.82 0.99 -18.43
CA LEU A 40 4.93 0.04 -19.53
C LEU A 40 4.14 0.52 -20.74
N LYS A 41 4.59 0.16 -21.93
CA LYS A 41 3.77 0.32 -23.14
C LYS A 41 2.51 -0.55 -23.01
N VAL A 42 1.35 -0.05 -23.41
CA VAL A 42 0.06 -0.76 -23.30
C VAL A 42 0.09 -2.14 -23.97
N ASN A 43 0.84 -2.28 -25.07
CA ASN A 43 1.01 -3.55 -25.79
C ASN A 43 2.14 -4.43 -25.24
N SER A 44 2.79 -4.08 -24.15
CA SER A 44 3.80 -4.91 -23.50
C SER A 44 3.19 -6.25 -23.08
N LYS A 45 3.88 -7.34 -23.37
CA LYS A 45 3.45 -8.68 -22.93
C LYS A 45 4.06 -9.00 -21.57
N PHE A 46 3.25 -9.48 -20.66
CA PHE A 46 3.74 -10.10 -19.43
C PHE A 46 4.25 -11.52 -19.73
N LYS A 47 5.29 -11.94 -19.03
CA LYS A 47 5.86 -13.29 -19.11
C LYS A 47 6.12 -13.80 -17.70
N PHE A 48 5.41 -14.85 -17.31
CA PHE A 48 5.54 -15.50 -16.01
C PHE A 48 5.54 -17.03 -16.20
N ASN A 49 6.14 -17.74 -15.27
CA ASN A 49 6.20 -19.21 -15.29
C ASN A 49 4.91 -19.87 -14.78
N ILE A 50 3.99 -19.11 -14.25
CA ILE A 50 2.70 -19.56 -13.72
C ILE A 50 1.55 -18.99 -14.55
N PRO A 51 0.41 -19.71 -14.66
CA PRO A 51 -0.74 -19.23 -15.40
C PRO A 51 -1.30 -17.92 -14.80
N PHE A 52 -1.63 -16.99 -15.67
CA PHE A 52 -2.22 -15.73 -15.27
C PHE A 52 -3.26 -15.25 -16.28
N LYS A 53 -4.14 -14.34 -15.81
CA LYS A 53 -5.11 -13.64 -16.62
C LYS A 53 -4.92 -12.13 -16.44
N GLU A 54 -4.85 -11.41 -17.56
CA GLU A 54 -4.84 -9.94 -17.53
C GLU A 54 -6.26 -9.39 -17.46
N PHE A 55 -6.42 -8.33 -16.67
CA PHE A 55 -7.64 -7.54 -16.56
C PHE A 55 -7.36 -6.10 -16.99
N LYS A 56 -8.34 -5.50 -17.64
CA LYS A 56 -8.41 -4.07 -17.89
C LYS A 56 -9.74 -3.58 -17.36
N LEU A 57 -9.69 -2.82 -16.28
CA LEU A 57 -10.89 -2.22 -15.68
C LEU A 57 -10.93 -0.73 -16.04
N VAL A 58 -12.12 -0.27 -16.41
CA VAL A 58 -12.32 1.13 -16.80
C VAL A 58 -12.98 1.87 -15.65
N THR A 59 -12.37 2.98 -15.25
CA THR A 59 -12.89 3.86 -14.20
C THR A 59 -13.99 4.77 -14.74
N SER A 60 -14.71 5.46 -13.85
CA SER A 60 -15.81 6.38 -14.24
C SER A 60 -15.34 7.54 -15.13
N ASP A 61 -14.10 7.97 -14.98
CA ASP A 61 -13.44 9.00 -15.80
C ASP A 61 -12.68 8.42 -17.01
N LYS A 62 -13.00 7.17 -17.41
CA LYS A 62 -12.50 6.47 -18.61
C LYS A 62 -11.03 6.10 -18.60
N GLU A 63 -10.33 6.18 -17.47
CA GLU A 63 -8.99 5.65 -17.34
C GLU A 63 -9.00 4.12 -17.21
N ALA A 64 -7.93 3.47 -17.66
CA ALA A 64 -7.79 2.02 -17.65
C ALA A 64 -6.84 1.59 -16.54
N LEU A 65 -7.31 0.69 -15.68
CA LEU A 65 -6.49 0.04 -14.64
C LEU A 65 -6.11 -1.36 -15.11
N SER A 66 -4.81 -1.65 -15.10
CA SER A 66 -4.25 -2.96 -15.42
C SER A 66 -4.15 -3.81 -14.17
N ALA A 67 -4.54 -5.06 -14.26
CA ALA A 67 -4.40 -6.00 -13.15
C ALA A 67 -4.10 -7.42 -13.65
N LEU A 68 -3.53 -8.24 -12.78
CA LEU A 68 -3.18 -9.63 -13.03
C LEU A 68 -3.79 -10.53 -11.97
N LEU A 69 -4.38 -11.62 -12.41
CA LEU A 69 -4.81 -12.72 -11.56
C LEU A 69 -3.98 -13.97 -11.91
N PHE A 70 -3.15 -14.40 -10.99
CA PHE A 70 -2.40 -15.63 -11.06
C PHE A 70 -3.22 -16.74 -10.40
N LYS A 71 -3.39 -17.85 -11.12
CA LYS A 71 -4.19 -18.97 -10.67
C LYS A 71 -3.33 -20.05 -10.01
N CYS A 72 -3.75 -20.47 -8.83
CA CYS A 72 -3.19 -21.66 -8.21
C CYS A 72 -3.54 -22.90 -9.06
N THR A 73 -2.53 -23.68 -9.41
CA THR A 73 -2.69 -24.92 -10.20
C THR A 73 -2.60 -26.20 -9.37
N LEU A 74 -2.42 -26.06 -8.05
CA LEU A 74 -2.34 -27.22 -7.17
C LEU A 74 -3.68 -27.93 -7.07
N SER A 75 -3.67 -29.27 -6.99
CA SER A 75 -4.87 -30.09 -6.82
C SER A 75 -5.65 -29.75 -5.54
N ARG A 76 -4.95 -29.36 -4.48
CA ARG A 76 -5.52 -28.87 -3.19
C ARG A 76 -5.68 -27.35 -3.15
N ARG A 77 -6.13 -26.75 -4.21
CA ARG A 77 -6.37 -25.32 -4.25
C ARG A 77 -7.48 -24.90 -3.27
N SER A 78 -7.28 -23.77 -2.57
CA SER A 78 -8.20 -23.32 -1.52
C SER A 78 -9.43 -22.55 -2.02
N ASN A 79 -9.53 -22.23 -3.32
CA ASN A 79 -10.48 -21.25 -3.90
C ASN A 79 -10.43 -19.86 -3.23
N LYS A 80 -9.36 -19.55 -2.50
CA LYS A 80 -9.15 -18.28 -1.81
C LYS A 80 -8.26 -17.35 -2.61
N LEU A 81 -8.44 -16.06 -2.40
CA LEU A 81 -7.74 -15.00 -3.11
C LEU A 81 -6.89 -14.18 -2.15
N ILE A 82 -5.65 -13.90 -2.53
CA ILE A 82 -4.86 -12.80 -1.98
C ILE A 82 -5.03 -11.60 -2.91
N PHE A 83 -5.65 -10.54 -2.40
CA PHE A 83 -5.76 -9.25 -3.07
C PHE A 83 -4.61 -8.36 -2.59
N PHE A 84 -3.59 -8.21 -3.43
CA PHE A 84 -2.33 -7.57 -3.08
C PHE A 84 -2.24 -6.14 -3.61
N LEU A 85 -1.93 -5.20 -2.72
CA LEU A 85 -1.66 -3.80 -3.01
C LEU A 85 -0.16 -3.53 -2.82
N HIS A 86 0.52 -3.23 -3.94
CA HIS A 86 1.96 -3.07 -3.98
C HIS A 86 2.45 -1.72 -3.40
N GLY A 87 3.76 -1.54 -3.32
CA GLY A 87 4.40 -0.32 -2.83
C GLY A 87 4.34 0.85 -3.81
N ASN A 88 5.14 1.87 -3.55
CA ASN A 88 5.13 3.14 -4.28
C ASN A 88 5.93 3.16 -5.59
N SER A 89 6.54 2.05 -5.99
CA SER A 89 7.40 1.96 -7.18
C SER A 89 7.17 0.66 -7.94
N GLY A 90 7.77 0.55 -9.12
CA GLY A 90 7.72 -0.64 -9.96
C GLY A 90 6.41 -0.78 -10.73
N ASN A 91 6.09 -2.01 -11.10
CA ASN A 91 4.86 -2.40 -11.78
C ASN A 91 4.62 -3.92 -11.64
N LEU A 92 3.52 -4.42 -12.19
CA LEU A 92 3.11 -5.83 -12.09
C LEU A 92 4.14 -6.84 -12.64
N LYS A 93 5.07 -6.46 -13.53
CA LYS A 93 6.12 -7.38 -14.02
C LYS A 93 7.01 -7.94 -12.91
N GLU A 94 7.16 -7.17 -11.83
CA GLU A 94 8.05 -7.53 -10.73
C GLU A 94 7.41 -8.53 -9.76
N LEU A 95 6.10 -8.74 -9.84
CA LEU A 95 5.35 -9.55 -8.89
C LEU A 95 5.34 -11.06 -9.18
N GLY A 96 6.02 -11.51 -10.24
CA GLY A 96 6.01 -12.92 -10.63
C GLY A 96 6.45 -13.88 -9.52
N LYS A 97 7.56 -13.59 -8.84
CA LYS A 97 8.06 -14.42 -7.73
C LYS A 97 7.13 -14.37 -6.51
N THR A 98 6.58 -13.20 -6.22
CA THR A 98 5.60 -13.05 -5.14
C THR A 98 4.33 -13.83 -5.42
N ALA A 99 3.82 -13.77 -6.65
CA ALA A 99 2.66 -14.52 -7.08
C ALA A 99 2.93 -16.05 -7.03
N GLU A 100 4.10 -16.49 -7.50
CA GLU A 100 4.51 -17.88 -7.44
C GLU A 100 4.56 -18.40 -6.00
N PHE A 101 5.15 -17.62 -5.06
CA PHE A 101 5.19 -17.98 -3.65
C PHE A 101 3.79 -18.23 -3.07
N TYR A 102 2.83 -17.33 -3.30
CA TYR A 102 1.48 -17.49 -2.75
C TYR A 102 0.63 -18.53 -3.48
N THR A 103 0.83 -18.72 -4.78
CA THR A 103 0.13 -19.78 -5.52
C THR A 103 0.61 -21.18 -5.11
N GLN A 104 1.87 -21.34 -4.71
CA GLN A 104 2.40 -22.57 -4.11
C GLN A 104 1.79 -22.87 -2.73
N LEU A 105 1.26 -21.85 -2.04
CA LEU A 105 0.51 -22.02 -0.78
C LEU A 105 -0.99 -22.33 -0.98
N GLY A 106 -1.44 -22.48 -2.22
CA GLY A 106 -2.82 -22.85 -2.55
C GLY A 106 -3.76 -21.67 -2.78
N TYR A 107 -3.27 -20.44 -2.85
CA TYR A 107 -4.08 -19.24 -3.06
C TYR A 107 -3.98 -18.74 -4.50
N ASP A 108 -5.08 -18.25 -5.05
CA ASP A 108 -5.01 -17.37 -6.22
C ASP A 108 -4.41 -16.02 -5.74
N PHE A 109 -3.61 -15.37 -6.60
CA PHE A 109 -2.96 -14.10 -6.27
C PHE A 109 -3.37 -13.04 -7.28
N PHE A 110 -3.93 -11.94 -6.78
CA PHE A 110 -4.36 -10.80 -7.60
C PHE A 110 -3.61 -9.55 -7.21
N ALA A 111 -3.17 -8.79 -8.20
CA ALA A 111 -2.58 -7.48 -8.00
C ALA A 111 -2.99 -6.53 -9.13
N MET A 112 -3.02 -5.22 -8.83
CA MET A 112 -3.31 -4.16 -9.79
C MET A 112 -2.18 -3.14 -9.86
N ASP A 113 -1.94 -2.58 -11.03
CA ASP A 113 -1.18 -1.35 -11.21
C ASP A 113 -2.08 -0.14 -10.92
N TYR A 114 -1.63 0.76 -10.04
CA TYR A 114 -2.32 2.03 -9.80
C TYR A 114 -2.25 2.94 -11.03
N ARG A 115 -3.04 4.01 -11.10
CA ARG A 115 -2.96 4.99 -12.19
C ARG A 115 -1.52 5.44 -12.43
N GLY A 116 -1.10 5.41 -13.69
CA GLY A 116 0.25 5.77 -14.11
C GLY A 116 1.32 4.70 -13.91
N PHE A 117 1.02 3.62 -13.17
CA PHE A 117 1.91 2.47 -13.03
C PHE A 117 1.68 1.45 -14.14
N GLY A 118 2.74 0.77 -14.56
CA GLY A 118 2.70 -0.30 -15.55
C GLY A 118 1.89 0.08 -16.78
N LYS A 119 0.85 -0.72 -17.08
CA LYS A 119 -0.05 -0.44 -18.21
C LYS A 119 -1.27 0.40 -17.84
N SER A 120 -1.44 0.80 -16.56
CA SER A 120 -2.55 1.66 -16.14
C SER A 120 -2.36 3.07 -16.69
N THR A 121 -3.48 3.67 -17.15
CA THR A 121 -3.47 5.03 -17.69
C THR A 121 -3.76 6.07 -16.60
N GLY A 122 -3.77 7.34 -16.97
CA GLY A 122 -4.05 8.44 -16.06
C GLY A 122 -2.94 8.77 -15.07
N LYS A 123 -3.31 9.49 -14.02
CA LYS A 123 -2.43 9.91 -12.92
C LYS A 123 -3.20 9.85 -11.61
N ILE A 124 -2.51 9.57 -10.51
CA ILE A 124 -3.06 9.74 -9.16
C ILE A 124 -3.09 11.24 -8.88
N THR A 125 -4.25 11.77 -8.47
CA THR A 125 -4.46 13.21 -8.25
C THR A 125 -5.04 13.52 -6.86
N SER A 126 -5.67 12.54 -6.20
CA SER A 126 -6.14 12.66 -4.83
C SER A 126 -6.20 11.31 -4.13
N GLU A 127 -6.28 11.34 -2.80
CA GLU A 127 -6.49 10.16 -1.97
C GLU A 127 -7.83 9.47 -2.28
N GLU A 128 -8.89 10.26 -2.47
CA GLU A 128 -10.23 9.77 -2.77
C GLU A 128 -10.27 9.03 -4.11
N GLN A 129 -9.64 9.59 -5.15
CA GLN A 129 -9.53 8.94 -6.45
C GLN A 129 -8.78 7.62 -6.34
N PHE A 130 -7.64 7.63 -5.65
CA PHE A 130 -6.81 6.45 -5.44
C PHE A 130 -7.57 5.32 -4.73
N PHE A 131 -8.33 5.66 -3.70
CA PHE A 131 -9.16 4.71 -2.98
C PHE A 131 -10.35 4.21 -3.82
N SER A 132 -11.00 5.10 -4.58
CA SER A 132 -12.12 4.74 -5.47
C SER A 132 -11.69 3.73 -6.52
N ASP A 133 -10.49 3.87 -7.10
CA ASP A 133 -9.95 2.93 -8.06
C ASP A 133 -9.75 1.53 -7.44
N ILE A 134 -9.20 1.47 -6.23
CA ILE A 134 -8.98 0.22 -5.51
C ILE A 134 -10.30 -0.45 -5.14
N GLU A 135 -11.29 0.33 -4.68
CA GLU A 135 -12.64 -0.16 -4.38
C GLU A 135 -13.34 -0.72 -5.63
N LEU A 136 -13.18 -0.07 -6.79
CA LEU A 136 -13.70 -0.56 -8.07
C LEU A 136 -13.13 -1.95 -8.40
N VAL A 137 -11.80 -2.10 -8.29
CA VAL A 137 -11.11 -3.34 -8.61
C VAL A 137 -11.46 -4.45 -7.59
N TYR A 138 -11.56 -4.11 -6.31
CA TYR A 138 -11.97 -5.05 -5.27
C TYR A 138 -13.42 -5.55 -5.49
N LYS A 139 -14.33 -4.65 -5.86
CA LYS A 139 -15.71 -4.99 -6.20
C LYS A 139 -15.77 -5.97 -7.39
N GLU A 140 -14.88 -5.82 -8.36
CA GLU A 140 -14.81 -6.79 -9.48
C GLU A 140 -14.38 -8.17 -8.99
N MET A 141 -13.40 -8.25 -8.09
CA MET A 141 -12.96 -9.53 -7.53
C MET A 141 -14.06 -10.20 -6.67
N LYS A 142 -14.89 -9.44 -5.99
CA LYS A 142 -16.05 -9.97 -5.24
C LYS A 142 -17.13 -10.63 -6.10
N LYS A 143 -17.11 -10.43 -7.43
CA LYS A 143 -18.00 -11.19 -8.33
C LYS A 143 -17.55 -12.65 -8.51
N ALA A 144 -16.26 -12.93 -8.36
CA ALA A 144 -15.68 -14.24 -8.58
C ALA A 144 -15.30 -14.99 -7.28
N TYR A 145 -15.10 -14.26 -6.20
CA TYR A 145 -14.71 -14.80 -4.90
C TYR A 145 -15.65 -14.29 -3.80
N SER A 146 -16.05 -15.19 -2.91
CA SER A 146 -16.75 -14.76 -1.68
C SER A 146 -15.81 -13.88 -0.85
N GLU A 147 -16.32 -12.80 -0.30
CA GLU A 147 -15.50 -11.83 0.44
C GLU A 147 -14.75 -12.47 1.61
N LYS A 148 -15.36 -13.44 2.29
CA LYS A 148 -14.74 -14.25 3.35
C LYS A 148 -13.57 -15.12 2.88
N ASP A 149 -13.41 -15.29 1.56
CA ASP A 149 -12.31 -16.02 0.95
C ASP A 149 -11.23 -15.08 0.37
N ILE A 150 -11.42 -13.76 0.48
CA ILE A 150 -10.44 -12.75 0.05
C ILE A 150 -9.62 -12.29 1.26
N SER A 151 -8.31 -12.44 1.17
CA SER A 151 -7.35 -11.84 2.10
C SER A 151 -6.76 -10.58 1.47
N ILE A 152 -6.83 -9.45 2.16
CA ILE A 152 -6.25 -8.18 1.66
C ILE A 152 -4.83 -8.06 2.20
N PHE A 153 -3.87 -7.92 1.30
CA PHE A 153 -2.46 -7.76 1.60
C PHE A 153 -1.98 -6.39 1.11
N GLY A 154 -1.25 -5.67 1.94
CA GLY A 154 -0.64 -4.39 1.58
C GLY A 154 0.84 -4.34 1.90
N PHE A 155 1.66 -3.82 0.97
CA PHE A 155 3.08 -3.60 1.17
C PHE A 155 3.42 -2.11 1.10
N SER A 156 4.19 -1.60 2.08
CA SER A 156 4.70 -0.22 2.07
C SER A 156 3.55 0.79 1.87
N VAL A 157 3.59 1.64 0.84
CA VAL A 157 2.48 2.57 0.50
C VAL A 157 1.14 1.84 0.39
N GLY A 158 1.11 0.62 -0.13
CA GLY A 158 -0.10 -0.19 -0.26
C GLY A 158 -0.77 -0.55 1.07
N THR A 159 -0.11 -0.38 2.22
CA THR A 159 -0.68 -0.73 3.54
C THR A 159 -1.82 0.20 3.97
N GLY A 160 -1.74 1.50 3.67
CA GLY A 160 -2.82 2.45 3.94
C GLY A 160 -4.10 2.11 3.19
N PRO A 161 -4.07 2.01 1.84
CA PRO A 161 -5.23 1.61 1.07
C PRO A 161 -5.73 0.19 1.40
N ALA A 162 -4.85 -0.76 1.74
CA ALA A 162 -5.26 -2.09 2.21
C ALA A 162 -6.06 -2.01 3.52
N ALA A 163 -5.59 -1.21 4.48
CA ALA A 163 -6.29 -0.98 5.73
C ALA A 163 -7.62 -0.23 5.52
N MET A 164 -7.65 0.79 4.64
CA MET A 164 -8.87 1.49 4.26
C MET A 164 -9.90 0.51 3.67
N LEU A 165 -9.48 -0.31 2.71
CA LEU A 165 -10.35 -1.28 2.06
C LEU A 165 -10.91 -2.30 3.08
N ALA A 166 -10.07 -2.84 3.96
CA ALA A 166 -10.51 -3.77 5.02
C ALA A 166 -11.41 -3.12 6.05
N SER A 167 -11.26 -1.81 6.33
CA SER A 167 -12.12 -1.08 7.28
C SER A 167 -13.56 -0.88 6.79
N LYS A 168 -13.76 -0.89 5.46
CA LYS A 168 -15.06 -0.70 4.80
C LYS A 168 -15.73 -2.01 4.38
N ASN A 169 -15.00 -3.10 4.42
CA ASN A 169 -15.38 -4.41 3.91
C ASN A 169 -15.19 -5.50 4.98
N ASN A 170 -15.47 -6.75 4.63
CA ASN A 170 -15.39 -7.87 5.56
C ASN A 170 -14.53 -9.04 5.00
N PRO A 171 -13.25 -8.77 4.64
CA PRO A 171 -12.36 -9.79 4.09
C PRO A 171 -12.05 -10.86 5.12
N SER A 172 -11.46 -11.99 4.68
CA SER A 172 -11.03 -13.06 5.62
C SER A 172 -9.96 -12.57 6.60
N ARG A 173 -9.07 -11.68 6.14
CA ARG A 173 -8.00 -11.05 6.95
C ARG A 173 -7.38 -9.84 6.27
N LEU A 174 -6.65 -9.06 7.04
CA LEU A 174 -5.78 -8.00 6.59
C LEU A 174 -4.32 -8.33 6.97
N VAL A 175 -3.41 -8.30 5.99
CA VAL A 175 -1.98 -8.50 6.25
C VAL A 175 -1.21 -7.28 5.74
N LEU A 176 -0.43 -6.68 6.62
CA LEU A 176 0.34 -5.46 6.34
C LEU A 176 1.84 -5.74 6.46
N PHE A 177 2.58 -5.41 5.40
CA PHE A 177 4.03 -5.54 5.34
C PHE A 177 4.70 -4.17 5.38
N ALA A 178 5.52 -3.92 6.38
CA ALA A 178 6.18 -2.65 6.62
C ALA A 178 5.19 -1.45 6.58
N PRO A 179 4.12 -1.44 7.40
CA PRO A 179 3.17 -0.35 7.39
C PRO A 179 3.70 0.91 8.08
N TYR A 180 3.30 2.07 7.54
CA TYR A 180 3.42 3.35 8.22
C TYR A 180 2.21 3.60 9.14
N PHE A 181 2.40 4.44 10.16
CA PHE A 181 1.31 4.82 11.08
C PHE A 181 0.23 5.66 10.38
N SER A 182 0.67 6.69 9.66
CA SER A 182 -0.09 7.45 8.65
C SER A 182 0.89 8.14 7.71
N MET A 183 0.47 8.52 6.50
CA MET A 183 1.32 9.30 5.60
C MET A 183 1.56 10.72 6.15
N THR A 184 0.60 11.26 6.90
CA THR A 184 0.78 12.50 7.66
C THR A 184 1.96 12.39 8.63
N ASP A 185 2.04 11.31 9.41
CA ASP A 185 3.12 11.05 10.35
C ASP A 185 4.48 10.96 9.64
N MET A 186 4.55 10.24 8.51
CA MET A 186 5.74 10.12 7.68
C MET A 186 6.19 11.49 7.13
N ALA A 187 5.26 12.29 6.62
CA ALA A 187 5.54 13.61 6.07
C ALA A 187 6.06 14.58 7.14
N LEU A 188 5.42 14.61 8.31
CA LEU A 188 5.85 15.48 9.42
C LEU A 188 7.18 15.05 10.03
N ALA A 189 7.50 13.76 10.04
CA ALA A 189 8.82 13.28 10.46
C ALA A 189 9.95 13.75 9.51
N ARG A 190 9.66 13.85 8.22
CA ARG A 190 10.62 14.29 7.18
C ARG A 190 10.66 15.82 7.05
N TYR A 191 9.51 16.47 7.15
CA TYR A 191 9.30 17.90 6.88
C TYR A 191 8.59 18.56 8.07
N LYS A 192 9.31 18.79 9.16
CA LYS A 192 8.77 19.23 10.46
C LYS A 192 7.97 20.55 10.43
N ILE A 193 8.21 21.38 9.44
CA ILE A 193 7.64 22.74 9.33
C ILE A 193 6.43 22.84 8.39
N ILE A 194 6.02 21.72 7.74
CA ILE A 194 4.90 21.75 6.82
C ILE A 194 3.58 21.62 7.59
N PRO A 195 2.60 22.52 7.38
CA PRO A 195 1.29 22.38 7.97
C PRO A 195 0.58 21.11 7.45
N SER A 196 0.05 20.29 8.36
CA SER A 196 -0.59 19.01 8.01
C SER A 196 -1.81 19.15 7.10
N PHE A 197 -2.49 20.32 7.12
CA PHE A 197 -3.64 20.59 6.25
C PHE A 197 -3.27 20.70 4.75
N LEU A 198 -1.99 20.90 4.42
CA LEU A 198 -1.50 20.91 3.04
C LEU A 198 -1.30 19.50 2.48
N LEU A 199 -1.37 18.46 3.31
CA LEU A 199 -1.18 17.08 2.84
C LEU A 199 -2.45 16.56 2.17
N LYS A 200 -2.34 16.24 0.87
CA LYS A 200 -3.40 15.63 0.06
C LYS A 200 -3.63 14.17 0.41
N TYR A 201 -2.53 13.45 0.72
CA TYR A 201 -2.53 12.02 1.00
C TYR A 201 -2.23 11.80 2.49
N LYS A 202 -3.25 11.47 3.26
CA LYS A 202 -3.11 11.24 4.70
C LYS A 202 -2.90 9.77 5.01
N PHE A 203 -3.52 8.88 4.23
CA PHE A 203 -3.45 7.43 4.38
C PHE A 203 -3.41 7.01 5.85
N GLU A 204 -4.49 7.26 6.57
CA GLU A 204 -4.56 7.12 8.02
C GLU A 204 -4.68 5.64 8.44
N THR A 205 -3.61 4.85 8.22
CA THR A 205 -3.55 3.41 8.53
C THR A 205 -4.01 3.12 9.95
N ASN A 206 -3.59 3.93 10.92
CA ASN A 206 -3.99 3.83 12.33
C ASN A 206 -5.49 3.92 12.55
N LYS A 207 -6.18 4.81 11.83
CA LYS A 207 -7.64 4.95 11.94
C LYS A 207 -8.38 3.83 11.23
N TYR A 208 -7.83 3.32 10.13
CA TYR A 208 -8.44 2.23 9.38
C TYR A 208 -8.34 0.89 10.11
N ILE A 209 -7.16 0.54 10.67
CA ILE A 209 -7.03 -0.71 11.42
C ILE A 209 -7.92 -0.73 12.67
N ALA A 210 -8.12 0.41 13.34
CA ALA A 210 -9.03 0.53 14.48
C ALA A 210 -10.50 0.22 14.14
N LYS A 211 -10.89 0.35 12.86
CA LYS A 211 -12.25 0.07 12.35
C LYS A 211 -12.36 -1.30 11.68
N THR A 212 -11.24 -1.98 11.44
CA THR A 212 -11.20 -3.25 10.73
C THR A 212 -11.75 -4.39 11.60
N LYS A 213 -12.75 -5.10 11.09
CA LYS A 213 -13.35 -6.25 11.79
C LYS A 213 -12.60 -7.56 11.56
N ALA A 214 -11.97 -7.71 10.41
CA ALA A 214 -11.17 -8.88 10.05
C ALA A 214 -9.91 -8.98 10.93
N PRO A 215 -9.38 -10.18 11.18
CA PRO A 215 -8.09 -10.36 11.86
C PRO A 215 -6.96 -9.65 11.10
N ILE A 216 -6.07 -8.98 11.84
CA ILE A 216 -4.97 -8.20 11.30
C ILE A 216 -3.64 -8.86 11.65
N THR A 217 -2.74 -9.00 10.67
CA THR A 217 -1.36 -9.40 10.93
C THR A 217 -0.42 -8.33 10.36
N ILE A 218 0.49 -7.84 11.18
CA ILE A 218 1.51 -6.85 10.79
C ILE A 218 2.89 -7.52 10.80
N PHE A 219 3.58 -7.51 9.66
CA PHE A 219 4.99 -7.88 9.54
C PHE A 219 5.84 -6.62 9.35
N HIS A 220 6.91 -6.47 10.13
CA HIS A 220 7.84 -5.33 9.95
C HIS A 220 9.27 -5.73 10.26
N GLY A 221 10.19 -5.34 9.37
CA GLY A 221 11.61 -5.51 9.58
C GLY A 221 12.16 -4.54 10.63
N ILE A 222 12.90 -5.05 11.62
CA ILE A 222 13.47 -4.20 12.68
C ILE A 222 14.51 -3.21 12.09
N ASN A 223 15.17 -3.60 11.00
CA ASN A 223 16.19 -2.80 10.32
C ASN A 223 15.65 -2.01 9.12
N ASP A 224 14.34 -1.76 9.06
CA ASP A 224 13.72 -0.98 7.99
C ASP A 224 14.19 0.48 8.04
N GLN A 225 14.85 0.93 6.96
CA GLN A 225 15.36 2.29 6.80
C GLN A 225 14.42 3.18 5.98
N THR A 226 13.37 2.61 5.40
CA THR A 226 12.38 3.33 4.57
C THR A 226 11.20 3.78 5.40
N ILE A 227 10.57 2.83 6.11
CA ILE A 227 9.51 3.10 7.07
C ILE A 227 10.00 2.69 8.45
N PRO A 228 10.18 3.65 9.37
CA PRO A 228 10.73 3.36 10.69
C PRO A 228 9.90 2.33 11.44
N PHE A 229 10.58 1.33 12.02
CA PHE A 229 9.97 0.22 12.76
C PHE A 229 8.99 0.69 13.86
N HIS A 230 9.24 1.87 14.45
CA HIS A 230 8.35 2.44 15.47
C HIS A 230 6.93 2.74 14.93
N SER A 231 6.74 2.88 13.63
CA SER A 231 5.41 3.01 13.03
C SER A 231 4.55 1.79 13.36
N SER A 232 5.09 0.57 13.17
CA SER A 232 4.38 -0.67 13.53
C SER A 232 4.28 -0.91 15.02
N THR A 233 5.25 -0.49 15.83
CA THR A 233 5.11 -0.57 17.30
C THR A 233 4.03 0.36 17.84
N ARG A 234 3.74 1.47 17.16
CA ARG A 234 2.57 2.32 17.45
C ARG A 234 1.27 1.69 16.98
N LEU A 235 1.25 1.11 15.77
CA LEU A 235 0.08 0.40 15.26
C LEU A 235 -0.26 -0.82 16.12
N SER A 236 0.74 -1.55 16.64
CA SER A 236 0.50 -2.73 17.47
C SER A 236 -0.25 -2.43 18.78
N LYS A 237 -0.21 -1.18 19.26
CA LYS A 237 -1.00 -0.74 20.43
C LYS A 237 -2.50 -0.61 20.15
N ILE A 238 -2.90 -0.61 18.88
CA ILE A 238 -4.30 -0.53 18.43
C ILE A 238 -4.87 -1.94 18.21
N LEU A 239 -4.00 -2.95 18.02
CA LEU A 239 -4.38 -4.33 17.76
C LEU A 239 -5.12 -4.93 18.96
N THR A 240 -6.00 -5.88 18.67
CA THR A 240 -6.80 -6.64 19.65
C THR A 240 -6.28 -8.07 19.78
N SER A 241 -6.87 -8.88 20.65
CA SER A 241 -6.45 -10.27 20.90
C SER A 241 -6.53 -11.21 19.69
N LYS A 242 -7.31 -10.86 18.66
CA LYS A 242 -7.40 -11.63 17.41
C LYS A 242 -6.31 -11.26 16.38
N ASP A 243 -5.55 -10.21 16.66
CA ASP A 243 -4.59 -9.61 15.75
C ASP A 243 -3.17 -9.97 16.18
N GLU A 244 -2.21 -9.83 15.25
CA GLU A 244 -0.83 -10.19 15.53
C GLU A 244 0.17 -9.18 14.98
N PHE A 245 1.19 -8.84 15.77
CA PHE A 245 2.37 -8.09 15.32
C PHE A 245 3.60 -8.99 15.32
N VAL A 246 4.23 -9.15 14.17
CA VAL A 246 5.38 -10.02 13.93
C VAL A 246 6.63 -9.19 13.57
N PRO A 247 7.43 -8.77 14.56
CA PRO A 247 8.72 -8.14 14.31
C PRO A 247 9.70 -9.16 13.71
N LEU A 248 10.40 -8.75 12.65
CA LEU A 248 11.33 -9.57 11.90
C LEU A 248 12.78 -9.08 12.13
N LYS A 249 13.57 -9.88 12.84
CA LYS A 249 14.99 -9.60 13.06
C LYS A 249 15.78 -9.72 11.75
N ASN A 250 16.83 -8.90 11.60
CA ASN A 250 17.72 -8.88 10.44
C ASN A 250 16.96 -8.67 9.11
N GLN A 251 15.82 -7.99 9.14
CA GLN A 251 14.95 -7.71 8.01
C GLN A 251 14.90 -6.20 7.79
N GLY A 252 15.12 -5.78 6.53
CA GLY A 252 14.90 -4.43 6.05
C GLY A 252 13.47 -4.23 5.51
N HIS A 253 13.32 -3.26 4.57
CA HIS A 253 12.02 -2.86 4.03
C HIS A 253 11.36 -3.90 3.12
N SER A 254 12.14 -4.70 2.40
CA SER A 254 11.66 -5.66 1.39
C SER A 254 12.38 -7.00 1.50
N GLY A 255 12.00 -8.00 0.68
CA GLY A 255 12.64 -9.31 0.67
C GLY A 255 12.19 -10.20 1.84
N PHE A 256 10.94 -10.05 2.27
CA PHE A 256 10.35 -10.84 3.37
C PHE A 256 10.41 -12.35 3.12
N GLU A 257 10.32 -12.76 1.86
CA GLU A 257 10.37 -14.16 1.44
C GLU A 257 11.72 -14.85 1.73
N LYS A 258 12.74 -14.10 2.13
CA LYS A 258 14.06 -14.63 2.58
C LYS A 258 14.15 -14.81 4.10
N ASN A 259 13.20 -14.27 4.85
CA ASN A 259 13.20 -14.30 6.31
C ASN A 259 12.51 -15.57 6.83
N LYS A 260 13.24 -16.43 7.51
CA LYS A 260 12.73 -17.73 8.02
C LYS A 260 11.50 -17.56 8.94
N LYS A 261 11.50 -16.54 9.81
CA LYS A 261 10.37 -16.27 10.71
C LYS A 261 9.13 -15.84 9.93
N PHE A 262 9.31 -15.01 8.89
CA PHE A 262 8.23 -14.64 7.98
C PHE A 262 7.65 -15.86 7.27
N ILE A 263 8.50 -16.70 6.66
CA ILE A 263 8.05 -17.92 5.95
C ILE A 263 7.25 -18.83 6.87
N SER A 264 7.77 -19.11 8.08
CA SER A 264 7.07 -19.94 9.07
C SER A 264 5.70 -19.36 9.41
N LYS A 265 5.65 -18.04 9.69
CA LYS A 265 4.42 -17.39 10.16
C LYS A 265 3.39 -17.19 9.05
N ILE A 266 3.78 -16.88 7.82
CA ILE A 266 2.86 -16.74 6.70
C ILE A 266 2.27 -18.11 6.30
N ASN A 267 3.07 -19.18 6.40
CA ASN A 267 2.59 -20.54 6.19
C ASN A 267 1.54 -20.93 7.26
N GLU A 268 1.82 -20.69 8.53
CA GLU A 268 0.87 -20.89 9.61
C GLU A 268 -0.43 -20.11 9.33
N LEU A 269 -0.30 -18.83 8.99
CA LEU A 269 -1.42 -17.93 8.73
C LEU A 269 -2.30 -18.38 7.56
N LEU A 270 -1.72 -18.93 6.50
CA LEU A 270 -2.43 -19.29 5.28
C LEU A 270 -2.85 -20.77 5.26
N LEU A 271 -2.09 -21.67 5.90
CA LEU A 271 -2.36 -23.12 5.91
C LEU A 271 -3.20 -23.58 7.11
N SER A 272 -3.31 -22.77 8.17
CA SER A 272 -4.10 -23.10 9.37
C SER A 272 -5.62 -23.08 9.14
N PHE A 273 -6.10 -22.62 7.98
CA PHE A 273 -7.49 -22.80 7.57
C PHE A 273 -7.71 -24.20 7.00
N LYS A 274 -7.83 -25.19 7.89
CA LYS A 274 -8.57 -26.42 7.54
C LYS A 274 -10.05 -26.02 7.35
N PRO A 275 -10.73 -26.58 6.33
CA PRO A 275 -12.14 -26.33 6.08
C PRO A 275 -13.01 -26.69 7.27
#